data_40cd0daad366b7016620cbf5728ec0f6
#
_entry.id   40cd0daad366b7016620cbf5728ec0f6
#
_cell.length_a   1.000
_cell.length_b   1.000
_cell.length_c   1.000
_cell.angle_alpha   90.00
_cell.angle_beta   90.00
_cell.angle_gamma   90.00
#
_symmetry.space_group_name_H-M   'P 1'
#
loop_
_entity.id
_entity.type
_entity.pdbx_description
1 polymer ?
#
loop_
_entity_poly.entity_id
_entity_poly.type
_entity_poly.pdbx_seq_one_letter_code
_entity_poly.pdbx_strand_id
1 'polypeptide(L)'
;MVFRKSLLRLAVFALGACVAFSNANAAEGKLESIKSKGQLIVGVKNDVPHYALLDQATGEIKGFEVDVAKLLAKSILGDDKKIKLVAVNAKTRGPLLDNGSVDAVIATFTITPERKRIYNFSEPYYQDAIGLLVLKEKNYKSLADMKGANIGVAQAATTKKAIGEAAKKIGIDVKFSEFPDYPSIKAALDAKRVDAFSVDKSILLGYVDDKSEILPDSFEPQSYGIVTKKDDPAFAKYVDDFVKEHKNEIDALAKKWGL
;
A
#
# COMPACT_ATOMS: atom_id res chain seq x y z
N MET A 1 43.07 74.59 -51.91
CA MET A 1 43.17 73.35 -52.68
C MET A 1 43.20 72.19 -51.69
N VAL A 2 42.07 71.59 -51.48
CA VAL A 2 41.83 70.68 -50.31
C VAL A 2 41.51 69.28 -50.85
N PHE A 3 42.34 68.33 -50.54
CA PHE A 3 42.07 66.92 -50.85
C PHE A 3 41.39 66.25 -49.69
N ARG A 4 40.13 65.84 -49.89
CA ARG A 4 39.37 64.98 -48.99
C ARG A 4 39.78 63.54 -49.18
N LYS A 5 40.27 62.87 -48.10
CA LYS A 5 40.44 61.39 -48.05
C LYS A 5 39.27 60.79 -47.29
N SER A 6 38.48 60.02 -47.99
CA SER A 6 37.38 59.18 -47.42
C SER A 6 37.98 57.95 -46.79
N LEU A 7 37.71 57.72 -45.51
CA LEU A 7 38.01 56.50 -44.79
C LEU A 7 36.77 55.59 -44.77
N LEU A 8 36.84 54.46 -45.48
CA LEU A 8 35.84 53.38 -45.49
C LEU A 8 36.03 52.60 -44.24
N ARG A 9 35.04 52.62 -43.31
CA ARG A 9 35.02 51.77 -42.12
C ARG A 9 34.25 50.47 -42.44
N LEU A 10 34.96 49.34 -42.45
CA LEU A 10 34.42 48.03 -42.54
C LEU A 10 33.87 47.66 -41.18
N ALA A 11 32.54 47.55 -41.05
CA ALA A 11 31.89 47.03 -39.85
C ALA A 11 31.77 45.46 -39.99
N VAL A 12 32.54 44.75 -39.20
CA VAL A 12 32.43 43.28 -39.05
C VAL A 12 31.31 43.03 -38.06
N PHE A 13 30.16 42.52 -38.54
CA PHE A 13 29.10 41.96 -37.70
C PHE A 13 29.50 40.57 -37.25
N ALA A 14 29.94 40.43 -36.01
CA ALA A 14 30.07 39.15 -35.37
C ALA A 14 28.67 38.67 -34.94
N LEU A 15 28.08 37.70 -35.66
CA LEU A 15 26.85 36.99 -35.28
C LEU A 15 27.24 36.01 -34.14
N GLY A 16 27.04 36.46 -32.89
CA GLY A 16 27.09 35.56 -31.71
C GLY A 16 25.89 34.65 -31.72
N ALA A 17 26.07 33.40 -32.12
CA ALA A 17 25.07 32.35 -31.91
C ALA A 17 24.99 32.02 -30.41
N CYS A 18 24.04 32.62 -29.69
CA CYS A 18 23.64 32.15 -28.36
C CYS A 18 22.96 30.81 -28.53
N VAL A 19 23.74 29.73 -28.37
CA VAL A 19 23.15 28.39 -28.14
C VAL A 19 22.53 28.42 -26.74
N ALA A 20 21.23 28.69 -26.69
CA ALA A 20 20.45 28.46 -25.48
C ALA A 20 20.43 26.97 -25.20
N PHE A 21 21.29 26.51 -24.30
CA PHE A 21 21.10 25.21 -23.66
C PHE A 21 19.81 25.31 -22.87
N SER A 22 18.71 24.90 -23.49
CA SER A 22 17.48 24.56 -22.78
C SER A 22 17.81 23.37 -21.90
N ASN A 23 18.19 23.62 -20.64
CA ASN A 23 18.10 22.63 -19.59
C ASN A 23 16.61 22.28 -19.43
N ALA A 24 16.14 21.36 -20.27
CA ALA A 24 14.94 20.62 -19.95
C ALA A 24 15.29 19.79 -18.70
N ASN A 25 15.05 20.37 -17.51
CA ASN A 25 14.87 19.58 -16.31
C ASN A 25 13.64 18.70 -16.54
N ALA A 26 13.82 17.59 -17.26
CA ALA A 26 12.90 16.48 -17.14
C ALA A 26 12.90 16.13 -15.65
N ALA A 27 11.75 16.24 -15.00
CA ALA A 27 11.62 15.86 -13.60
C ALA A 27 12.23 14.47 -13.46
N GLU A 28 13.26 14.36 -12.62
CA GLU A 28 13.94 13.09 -12.39
C GLU A 28 12.90 12.05 -11.97
N GLY A 29 12.77 10.93 -12.69
CA GLY A 29 11.80 9.90 -12.37
C GLY A 29 12.02 9.38 -10.96
N LYS A 30 10.99 8.85 -10.32
CA LYS A 30 11.02 8.38 -8.92
C LYS A 30 12.17 7.38 -8.70
N LEU A 31 12.36 6.45 -9.63
CA LEU A 31 13.41 5.44 -9.54
C LEU A 31 14.82 6.07 -9.46
N GLU A 32 15.11 7.04 -10.30
CA GLU A 32 16.40 7.76 -10.28
C GLU A 32 16.55 8.61 -9.01
N SER A 33 15.46 9.24 -8.56
CA SER A 33 15.44 9.97 -7.29
C SER A 33 15.71 9.05 -6.08
N ILE A 34 15.19 7.81 -6.05
CA ILE A 34 15.47 6.82 -5.01
C ILE A 34 16.94 6.41 -5.06
N LYS A 35 17.50 6.16 -6.26
CA LYS A 35 18.91 5.80 -6.44
C LYS A 35 19.84 6.94 -6.01
N SER A 36 19.55 8.17 -6.38
CA SER A 36 20.38 9.34 -6.02
C SER A 36 20.36 9.64 -4.53
N LYS A 37 19.20 9.46 -3.86
CA LYS A 37 19.07 9.58 -2.40
C LYS A 37 19.67 8.39 -1.63
N GLY A 38 19.87 7.24 -2.29
CA GLY A 38 20.37 6.03 -1.69
C GLY A 38 19.41 5.41 -0.65
N GLN A 39 18.13 5.72 -0.70
CA GLN A 39 17.13 5.21 0.25
C GLN A 39 15.76 5.09 -0.40
N LEU A 40 15.09 3.94 -0.18
CA LEU A 40 13.68 3.70 -0.52
C LEU A 40 12.81 3.94 0.72
N ILE A 41 11.73 4.71 0.59
CA ILE A 41 10.77 4.97 1.68
C ILE A 41 9.48 4.22 1.39
N VAL A 42 9.11 3.26 2.24
CA VAL A 42 7.95 2.39 2.03
C VAL A 42 6.94 2.54 3.16
N GLY A 43 5.69 2.77 2.79
CA GLY A 43 4.56 2.68 3.70
C GLY A 43 4.18 1.23 3.97
N VAL A 44 4.27 0.80 5.22
CA VAL A 44 3.89 -0.54 5.68
C VAL A 44 2.93 -0.44 6.86
N LYS A 45 2.14 -1.50 7.11
CA LYS A 45 1.36 -1.58 8.35
C LYS A 45 2.29 -1.68 9.55
N ASN A 46 1.75 -1.48 10.76
CA ASN A 46 2.48 -1.70 12.01
C ASN A 46 1.64 -2.42 13.07
N ASP A 47 0.45 -2.83 12.67
CA ASP A 47 -0.59 -3.41 13.52
C ASP A 47 -1.07 -4.80 13.02
N VAL A 48 -0.43 -5.37 12.00
CA VAL A 48 -0.88 -6.62 11.37
C VAL A 48 0.12 -7.74 11.64
N PRO A 49 -0.20 -8.68 12.55
CA PRO A 49 0.60 -9.87 12.75
C PRO A 49 0.87 -10.61 11.42
N HIS A 50 2.01 -11.26 11.30
CA HIS A 50 2.52 -11.92 10.10
C HIS A 50 2.91 -10.97 8.95
N TYR A 51 2.18 -9.89 8.71
CA TYR A 51 2.42 -8.95 7.59
C TYR A 51 3.41 -7.84 7.94
N ALA A 52 3.07 -7.02 8.92
CA ALA A 52 3.91 -5.94 9.43
C ALA A 52 3.42 -5.55 10.83
N LEU A 53 4.14 -5.95 11.83
CA LEU A 53 3.83 -5.72 13.26
C LEU A 53 4.97 -4.97 13.93
N LEU A 54 4.63 -3.92 14.67
CA LEU A 54 5.57 -3.19 15.51
C LEU A 54 5.93 -4.02 16.76
N ASP A 55 7.17 -4.35 16.90
CA ASP A 55 7.74 -4.89 18.13
C ASP A 55 7.91 -3.74 19.13
N GLN A 56 7.08 -3.74 20.17
CA GLN A 56 7.06 -2.67 21.17
C GLN A 56 8.36 -2.58 22.00
N ALA A 57 9.10 -3.68 22.12
CA ALA A 57 10.34 -3.72 22.88
C ALA A 57 11.52 -3.14 22.11
N THR A 58 11.57 -3.38 20.79
CA THR A 58 12.68 -2.94 19.94
C THR A 58 12.37 -1.71 19.09
N GLY A 59 11.08 -1.37 18.93
CA GLY A 59 10.62 -0.33 18.01
C GLY A 59 10.71 -0.72 16.52
N GLU A 60 11.07 -1.98 16.21
CA GLU A 60 11.18 -2.45 14.84
C GLU A 60 9.86 -2.98 14.30
N ILE A 61 9.57 -2.69 13.03
CA ILE A 61 8.46 -3.32 12.32
C ILE A 61 8.99 -4.56 11.61
N LYS A 62 8.34 -5.72 11.81
CA LYS A 62 8.73 -7.01 11.22
C LYS A 62 7.53 -7.70 10.61
N GLY A 63 7.74 -8.47 9.54
CA GLY A 63 6.70 -9.25 8.88
C GLY A 63 6.97 -9.48 7.40
N PHE A 64 6.05 -10.20 6.77
CA PHE A 64 6.09 -10.55 5.36
C PHE A 64 6.25 -9.33 4.45
N GLU A 65 5.40 -8.32 4.62
CA GLU A 65 5.42 -7.10 3.80
C GLU A 65 6.69 -6.26 4.03
N VAL A 66 7.27 -6.32 5.23
CA VAL A 66 8.55 -5.70 5.53
C VAL A 66 9.69 -6.41 4.79
N ASP A 67 9.65 -7.75 4.74
CA ASP A 67 10.65 -8.52 4.01
C ASP A 67 10.53 -8.30 2.49
N VAL A 68 9.29 -8.20 1.95
CA VAL A 68 9.06 -7.81 0.54
C VAL A 68 9.58 -6.38 0.26
N ALA A 69 9.38 -5.44 1.18
CA ALA A 69 9.90 -4.07 1.04
C ALA A 69 11.44 -4.04 1.04
N LYS A 70 12.08 -4.84 1.89
CA LYS A 70 13.54 -5.01 1.92
C LYS A 70 14.07 -5.64 0.63
N LEU A 71 13.36 -6.63 0.08
CA LEU A 71 13.70 -7.25 -1.20
C LEU A 71 13.63 -6.23 -2.34
N LEU A 72 12.61 -5.36 -2.36
CA LEU A 72 12.50 -4.27 -3.31
C LEU A 72 13.65 -3.26 -3.16
N ALA A 73 14.00 -2.87 -1.93
CA ALA A 73 15.14 -1.98 -1.68
C ALA A 73 16.46 -2.59 -2.18
N LYS A 74 16.69 -3.88 -1.94
CA LYS A 74 17.83 -4.62 -2.44
C LYS A 74 17.89 -4.65 -3.96
N SER A 75 16.74 -4.85 -4.63
CA SER A 75 16.65 -4.83 -6.09
C SER A 75 17.02 -3.46 -6.68
N ILE A 76 16.58 -2.35 -6.04
CA ILE A 76 16.84 -0.98 -6.55
C ILE A 76 18.25 -0.49 -6.20
N LEU A 77 18.70 -0.74 -4.96
CA LEU A 77 19.86 -0.09 -4.33
C LEU A 77 21.03 -1.03 -4.00
N GLY A 78 20.85 -2.34 -4.29
CA GLY A 78 21.86 -3.37 -3.99
C GLY A 78 21.99 -3.74 -2.50
N ASP A 79 21.20 -3.11 -1.61
CA ASP A 79 21.28 -3.29 -0.16
C ASP A 79 19.89 -3.21 0.47
N ASP A 80 19.46 -4.24 1.20
CA ASP A 80 18.18 -4.35 1.87
C ASP A 80 18.04 -3.42 3.10
N LYS A 81 19.15 -2.86 3.57
CA LYS A 81 19.19 -1.88 4.67
C LYS A 81 18.93 -0.45 4.22
N LYS A 82 19.02 -0.17 2.91
CA LYS A 82 18.74 1.16 2.34
C LYS A 82 17.25 1.44 2.23
N ILE A 83 16.51 1.21 3.31
CA ILE A 83 15.07 1.36 3.40
C ILE A 83 14.68 2.17 4.64
N LYS A 84 13.64 2.98 4.50
CA LYS A 84 12.93 3.61 5.62
C LYS A 84 11.48 3.14 5.60
N LEU A 85 11.02 2.55 6.69
CA LEU A 85 9.64 2.16 6.86
C LEU A 85 8.84 3.29 7.50
N VAL A 86 7.65 3.55 6.97
CA VAL A 86 6.69 4.52 7.50
C VAL A 86 5.41 3.78 7.83
N ALA A 87 4.98 3.84 9.09
CA ALA A 87 3.75 3.21 9.52
C ALA A 87 2.53 3.85 8.88
N VAL A 88 1.68 3.02 8.28
CA VAL A 88 0.42 3.45 7.65
C VAL A 88 -0.74 2.54 8.08
N ASN A 89 -1.96 3.05 7.99
CA ASN A 89 -3.18 2.27 8.07
C ASN A 89 -3.97 2.34 6.74
N ALA A 90 -5.14 1.70 6.68
CA ALA A 90 -5.93 1.67 5.45
C ALA A 90 -6.38 3.07 4.98
N LYS A 91 -6.58 4.01 5.92
CA LYS A 91 -7.00 5.40 5.63
C LYS A 91 -5.84 6.28 5.20
N THR A 92 -4.64 6.09 5.78
CA THR A 92 -3.50 7.01 5.60
C THR A 92 -2.55 6.61 4.47
N ARG A 93 -2.51 5.34 4.06
CA ARG A 93 -1.54 4.81 3.06
C ARG A 93 -1.63 5.51 1.70
N GLY A 94 -2.84 5.85 1.21
CA GLY A 94 -3.02 6.60 -0.02
C GLY A 94 -2.53 8.04 0.10
N PRO A 95 -3.06 8.85 1.02
CA PRO A 95 -2.61 10.23 1.24
C PRO A 95 -1.10 10.39 1.47
N LEU A 96 -0.43 9.46 2.17
CA LEU A 96 1.02 9.51 2.37
C LEU A 96 1.80 9.20 1.08
N LEU A 97 1.25 8.38 0.20
CA LEU A 97 1.80 8.18 -1.13
C LEU A 97 1.59 9.43 -2.00
N ASP A 98 0.39 10.01 -1.99
CA ASP A 98 0.02 11.17 -2.82
C ASP A 98 0.90 12.39 -2.51
N ASN A 99 1.17 12.66 -1.23
CA ASN A 99 2.00 13.79 -0.81
C ASN A 99 3.52 13.51 -0.89
N GLY A 100 3.93 12.29 -1.29
CA GLY A 100 5.33 11.92 -1.44
C GLY A 100 6.06 11.60 -0.13
N SER A 101 5.35 11.42 0.99
CA SER A 101 5.94 10.97 2.25
C SER A 101 6.50 9.54 2.16
N VAL A 102 5.96 8.74 1.25
CA VAL A 102 6.46 7.41 0.90
C VAL A 102 6.60 7.30 -0.62
N ASP A 103 7.55 6.47 -1.08
CA ASP A 103 7.79 6.21 -2.50
C ASP A 103 6.89 5.10 -3.04
N ALA A 104 6.61 4.10 -2.20
CA ALA A 104 5.71 2.99 -2.47
C ALA A 104 4.94 2.59 -1.21
N VAL A 105 3.85 1.85 -1.39
CA VAL A 105 3.05 1.28 -0.28
C VAL A 105 2.97 -0.24 -0.46
N ILE A 106 3.35 -0.97 0.59
CA ILE A 106 3.22 -2.43 0.71
C ILE A 106 2.50 -2.69 2.04
N ALA A 107 1.16 -2.67 2.00
CA ALA A 107 0.34 -2.56 3.22
C ALA A 107 -1.06 -3.16 3.03
N THR A 108 -1.14 -4.46 2.68
CA THR A 108 -2.40 -5.17 2.40
C THR A 108 -3.34 -4.35 1.51
N PHE A 109 -2.81 -3.74 0.45
CA PHE A 109 -3.56 -2.80 -0.37
C PHE A 109 -4.25 -3.54 -1.51
N THR A 110 -5.53 -3.86 -1.30
CA THR A 110 -6.36 -4.57 -2.27
C THR A 110 -6.46 -3.82 -3.59
N ILE A 111 -6.17 -4.51 -4.66
CA ILE A 111 -6.35 -4.04 -6.03
C ILE A 111 -7.85 -3.97 -6.33
N THR A 112 -8.34 -2.78 -6.69
CA THR A 112 -9.73 -2.61 -7.17
C THR A 112 -9.76 -1.72 -8.41
N PRO A 113 -10.81 -1.81 -9.26
CA PRO A 113 -10.95 -0.92 -10.41
C PRO A 113 -10.94 0.57 -10.03
N GLU A 114 -11.57 0.93 -8.92
CA GLU A 114 -11.61 2.30 -8.41
C GLU A 114 -10.21 2.80 -8.04
N ARG A 115 -9.46 1.97 -7.31
CA ARG A 115 -8.09 2.29 -6.87
C ARG A 115 -7.10 2.35 -8.04
N LYS A 116 -7.25 1.48 -9.05
CA LYS A 116 -6.43 1.51 -10.28
C LYS A 116 -6.59 2.81 -11.09
N ARG A 117 -7.69 3.54 -10.92
CA ARG A 117 -7.84 4.87 -11.56
C ARG A 117 -6.94 5.92 -10.93
N ILE A 118 -6.61 5.78 -9.65
CA ILE A 118 -5.91 6.77 -8.84
C ILE A 118 -4.43 6.39 -8.67
N TYR A 119 -4.13 5.10 -8.57
CA TYR A 119 -2.79 4.55 -8.30
C TYR A 119 -2.37 3.55 -9.37
N ASN A 120 -1.06 3.32 -9.49
CA ASN A 120 -0.53 2.15 -10.14
C ASN A 120 -0.39 1.01 -9.12
N PHE A 121 -0.71 -0.20 -9.55
CA PHE A 121 -0.56 -1.42 -8.78
C PHE A 121 0.32 -2.39 -9.55
N SER A 122 1.18 -3.10 -8.84
CA SER A 122 1.86 -4.27 -9.38
C SER A 122 0.88 -5.42 -9.61
N GLU A 123 1.36 -6.50 -10.25
CA GLU A 123 0.73 -7.81 -10.12
C GLU A 123 0.59 -8.18 -8.63
N PRO A 124 -0.39 -9.04 -8.28
CA PRO A 124 -0.61 -9.43 -6.90
C PRO A 124 0.60 -10.14 -6.30
N TYR A 125 1.08 -9.64 -5.15
CA TYR A 125 2.10 -10.34 -4.37
C TYR A 125 1.50 -11.34 -3.37
N TYR A 126 0.21 -11.20 -3.01
CA TYR A 126 -0.53 -12.10 -2.14
C TYR A 126 -2.03 -12.06 -2.45
N GLN A 127 -2.74 -13.13 -2.10
CA GLN A 127 -4.20 -13.23 -2.26
C GLN A 127 -4.82 -13.78 -0.98
N ASP A 128 -5.95 -13.22 -0.59
CA ASP A 128 -6.73 -13.57 0.58
C ASP A 128 -8.25 -13.45 0.30
N ALA A 129 -9.07 -13.58 1.31
CA ALA A 129 -10.51 -13.32 1.26
C ALA A 129 -10.97 -12.70 2.58
N ILE A 130 -11.98 -11.83 2.53
CA ILE A 130 -12.57 -11.24 3.73
C ILE A 130 -13.26 -12.31 4.57
N GLY A 131 -13.09 -12.22 5.89
CA GLY A 131 -13.71 -13.08 6.88
C GLY A 131 -14.39 -12.30 8.01
N LEU A 132 -14.88 -13.04 8.98
CA LEU A 132 -15.56 -12.54 10.19
C LEU A 132 -14.96 -13.22 11.41
N LEU A 133 -14.42 -12.45 12.35
CA LEU A 133 -14.03 -12.90 13.68
C LEU A 133 -15.15 -12.53 14.64
N VAL A 134 -15.66 -13.51 15.38
CA VAL A 134 -16.77 -13.36 16.31
C VAL A 134 -16.41 -13.95 17.68
N LEU A 135 -17.09 -13.50 18.74
CA LEU A 135 -16.98 -14.16 20.05
C LEU A 135 -17.75 -15.51 20.04
N LYS A 136 -17.12 -16.58 20.48
CA LYS A 136 -17.70 -17.94 20.54
C LYS A 136 -19.03 -17.99 21.27
N GLU A 137 -19.21 -17.18 22.32
CA GLU A 137 -20.45 -17.10 23.10
C GLU A 137 -21.67 -16.64 22.29
N LYS A 138 -21.44 -15.96 21.15
CA LYS A 138 -22.53 -15.50 20.26
C LYS A 138 -23.11 -16.63 19.42
N ASN A 139 -22.40 -17.77 19.31
CA ASN A 139 -22.82 -18.96 18.55
C ASN A 139 -23.19 -18.69 17.08
N TYR A 140 -22.69 -17.62 16.46
CA TYR A 140 -22.83 -17.40 15.03
C TYR A 140 -22.10 -18.51 14.25
N LYS A 141 -22.70 -18.99 13.17
CA LYS A 141 -22.09 -20.01 12.29
C LYS A 141 -21.78 -19.44 10.91
N SER A 142 -22.46 -18.36 10.54
CA SER A 142 -22.30 -17.69 9.25
C SER A 142 -22.80 -16.25 9.33
N LEU A 143 -22.58 -15.49 8.26
CA LEU A 143 -23.16 -14.15 8.10
C LEU A 143 -24.70 -14.18 8.20
N ALA A 144 -25.35 -15.28 7.80
CA ALA A 144 -26.80 -15.39 7.84
C ALA A 144 -27.39 -15.28 9.26
N ASP A 145 -26.63 -15.66 10.29
CA ASP A 145 -27.04 -15.55 11.69
C ASP A 145 -26.92 -14.13 12.25
N MET A 146 -26.33 -13.21 11.47
CA MET A 146 -25.94 -11.88 11.94
C MET A 146 -26.93 -10.77 11.56
N LYS A 147 -28.19 -11.10 11.35
CA LYS A 147 -29.24 -10.09 11.05
C LYS A 147 -29.29 -9.01 12.15
N GLY A 148 -29.13 -7.75 11.76
CA GLY A 148 -29.12 -6.59 12.66
C GLY A 148 -27.82 -6.39 13.44
N ALA A 149 -26.83 -7.30 13.31
CA ALA A 149 -25.54 -7.22 13.98
C ALA A 149 -24.74 -5.98 13.55
N ASN A 150 -23.89 -5.50 14.46
CA ASN A 150 -22.95 -4.40 14.22
C ASN A 150 -21.56 -4.97 13.93
N ILE A 151 -21.03 -4.75 12.74
CA ILE A 151 -19.75 -5.27 12.28
C ILE A 151 -18.70 -4.17 12.32
N GLY A 152 -17.60 -4.40 13.05
CA GLY A 152 -16.43 -3.53 13.09
C GLY A 152 -15.58 -3.71 11.85
N VAL A 153 -15.25 -2.60 11.18
CA VAL A 153 -14.43 -2.56 9.96
C VAL A 153 -13.44 -1.41 10.00
N ALA A 154 -12.34 -1.52 9.25
CA ALA A 154 -11.39 -0.43 9.13
C ALA A 154 -11.87 0.64 8.15
N GLN A 155 -11.63 1.91 8.47
CA GLN A 155 -11.90 3.05 7.59
C GLN A 155 -11.14 2.90 6.27
N ALA A 156 -11.79 3.25 5.15
CA ALA A 156 -11.22 3.19 3.80
C ALA A 156 -10.77 1.78 3.32
N ALA A 157 -11.18 0.71 4.03
CA ALA A 157 -11.03 -0.66 3.57
C ALA A 157 -12.15 -1.06 2.60
N THR A 158 -11.97 -2.18 1.89
CA THR A 158 -12.99 -2.76 0.99
C THR A 158 -14.10 -3.49 1.75
N THR A 159 -13.82 -3.88 2.99
CA THR A 159 -14.59 -4.80 3.83
C THR A 159 -16.05 -4.37 4.01
N LYS A 160 -16.29 -3.08 4.33
CA LYS A 160 -17.67 -2.56 4.53
C LYS A 160 -18.54 -2.80 3.31
N LYS A 161 -18.01 -2.52 2.12
CA LYS A 161 -18.72 -2.73 0.84
C LYS A 161 -18.99 -4.21 0.62
N ALA A 162 -17.96 -5.05 0.73
CA ALA A 162 -18.03 -6.48 0.47
C ALA A 162 -19.03 -7.20 1.39
N ILE A 163 -18.95 -6.95 2.70
CA ILE A 163 -19.89 -7.56 3.67
C ILE A 163 -21.32 -7.01 3.47
N GLY A 164 -21.47 -5.71 3.20
CA GLY A 164 -22.77 -5.12 2.94
C GLY A 164 -23.46 -5.72 1.69
N GLU A 165 -22.68 -5.94 0.62
CA GLU A 165 -23.18 -6.62 -0.58
C GLU A 165 -23.51 -8.10 -0.32
N ALA A 166 -22.69 -8.80 0.46
CA ALA A 166 -22.95 -10.17 0.84
C ALA A 166 -24.22 -10.32 1.70
N ALA A 167 -24.39 -9.45 2.71
CA ALA A 167 -25.58 -9.40 3.55
C ALA A 167 -26.86 -9.14 2.71
N LYS A 168 -26.80 -8.16 1.80
CA LYS A 168 -27.92 -7.86 0.88
C LYS A 168 -28.30 -9.04 0.00
N LYS A 169 -27.31 -9.78 -0.53
CA LYS A 169 -27.56 -10.98 -1.37
C LYS A 169 -28.35 -12.08 -0.64
N ILE A 170 -28.18 -12.20 0.66
CA ILE A 170 -28.88 -13.18 1.49
C ILE A 170 -30.11 -12.59 2.22
N GLY A 171 -30.46 -11.34 1.94
CA GLY A 171 -31.68 -10.68 2.45
C GLY A 171 -31.62 -10.29 3.92
N ILE A 172 -30.44 -10.00 4.46
CA ILE A 172 -30.29 -9.49 5.84
C ILE A 172 -29.69 -8.09 5.85
N ASP A 173 -30.01 -7.32 6.90
CA ASP A 173 -29.40 -6.04 7.19
C ASP A 173 -28.36 -6.18 8.30
N VAL A 174 -27.22 -5.53 8.13
CA VAL A 174 -26.17 -5.40 9.14
C VAL A 174 -25.79 -3.93 9.31
N LYS A 175 -25.26 -3.60 10.47
CA LYS A 175 -24.71 -2.26 10.77
C LYS A 175 -23.19 -2.31 10.74
N PHE A 176 -22.56 -1.14 10.55
CA PHE A 176 -21.11 -1.03 10.54
C PHE A 176 -20.63 0.05 11.50
N SER A 177 -19.61 -0.28 12.28
CA SER A 177 -18.79 0.67 13.02
C SER A 177 -17.40 0.74 12.40
N GLU A 178 -16.94 1.95 12.06
CA GLU A 178 -15.67 2.17 11.36
C GLU A 178 -14.59 2.65 12.33
N PHE A 179 -13.44 1.98 12.32
CA PHE A 179 -12.31 2.24 13.21
C PHE A 179 -11.05 2.64 12.43
N PRO A 180 -10.11 3.36 13.06
CA PRO A 180 -8.88 3.78 12.39
C PRO A 180 -7.89 2.63 12.15
N ASP A 181 -7.87 1.61 13.01
CA ASP A 181 -6.91 0.51 13.04
C ASP A 181 -7.56 -0.79 13.52
N TYR A 182 -6.86 -1.91 13.32
CA TYR A 182 -7.38 -3.24 13.67
C TYR A 182 -7.38 -3.52 15.18
N PRO A 183 -6.38 -3.09 15.98
CA PRO A 183 -6.45 -3.24 17.44
C PRO A 183 -7.70 -2.61 18.04
N SER A 184 -8.11 -1.43 17.55
CA SER A 184 -9.34 -0.76 18.01
C SER A 184 -10.60 -1.57 17.68
N ILE A 185 -10.63 -2.29 16.55
CA ILE A 185 -11.75 -3.16 16.20
C ILE A 185 -11.78 -4.38 17.13
N LYS A 186 -10.61 -5.00 17.38
CA LYS A 186 -10.51 -6.15 18.29
C LYS A 186 -10.95 -5.76 19.70
N ALA A 187 -10.48 -4.61 20.20
CA ALA A 187 -10.89 -4.10 21.50
C ALA A 187 -12.41 -3.82 21.57
N ALA A 188 -13.02 -3.34 20.48
CA ALA A 188 -14.47 -3.15 20.41
C ALA A 188 -15.23 -4.48 20.39
N LEU A 189 -14.70 -5.52 19.73
CA LEU A 189 -15.25 -6.87 19.76
C LEU A 189 -15.18 -7.46 21.16
N ASP A 190 -14.04 -7.38 21.82
CA ASP A 190 -13.84 -7.89 23.19
C ASP A 190 -14.75 -7.20 24.21
N ALA A 191 -14.97 -5.90 24.01
CA ALA A 191 -15.88 -5.09 24.81
C ALA A 191 -17.37 -5.27 24.40
N LYS A 192 -17.68 -6.14 23.44
CA LYS A 192 -19.04 -6.40 22.91
C LYS A 192 -19.74 -5.17 22.33
N ARG A 193 -18.96 -4.17 21.89
CA ARG A 193 -19.47 -2.95 21.22
C ARG A 193 -19.77 -3.21 19.74
N VAL A 194 -19.13 -4.23 19.15
CA VAL A 194 -19.43 -4.79 17.85
C VAL A 194 -19.63 -6.30 18.00
N ASP A 195 -20.40 -6.90 17.09
CA ASP A 195 -20.72 -8.32 17.11
C ASP A 195 -19.71 -9.16 16.32
N ALA A 196 -19.00 -8.54 15.38
CA ALA A 196 -17.90 -9.12 14.65
C ALA A 196 -16.82 -8.10 14.32
N PHE A 197 -15.59 -8.58 14.17
CA PHE A 197 -14.49 -7.87 13.50
C PHE A 197 -14.31 -8.48 12.10
N SER A 198 -14.46 -7.68 11.06
CA SER A 198 -14.30 -8.12 9.69
C SER A 198 -13.11 -7.48 9.00
N VAL A 199 -12.25 -8.31 8.47
CA VAL A 199 -11.10 -8.03 7.60
C VAL A 199 -10.68 -9.33 6.92
N ASP A 200 -9.62 -9.33 6.17
CA ASP A 200 -9.10 -10.49 5.45
C ASP A 200 -8.69 -11.60 6.43
N LYS A 201 -8.96 -12.86 6.08
CA LYS A 201 -8.85 -14.01 6.99
C LYS A 201 -7.45 -14.20 7.57
N SER A 202 -6.42 -14.05 6.76
CA SER A 202 -5.04 -14.17 7.23
C SER A 202 -4.68 -13.11 8.27
N ILE A 203 -5.27 -11.91 8.16
CA ILE A 203 -5.14 -10.85 9.18
C ILE A 203 -5.87 -11.25 10.46
N LEU A 204 -7.11 -11.79 10.35
CA LEU A 204 -7.88 -12.24 11.50
C LEU A 204 -7.17 -13.34 12.30
N LEU A 205 -6.37 -14.21 11.65
CA LEU A 205 -5.56 -15.23 12.33
C LEU A 205 -4.61 -14.61 13.38
N GLY A 206 -4.14 -13.40 13.16
CA GLY A 206 -3.31 -12.70 14.12
C GLY A 206 -4.06 -12.06 15.30
N TYR A 207 -5.39 -12.08 15.27
CA TYR A 207 -6.27 -11.49 16.30
C TYR A 207 -7.18 -12.49 17.00
N VAL A 208 -7.26 -13.73 16.51
CA VAL A 208 -8.03 -14.78 17.12
C VAL A 208 -7.43 -15.19 18.48
N ASP A 209 -8.27 -15.46 19.46
CA ASP A 209 -7.91 -15.89 20.80
C ASP A 209 -8.85 -17.01 21.32
N ASP A 210 -8.68 -17.41 22.57
CA ASP A 210 -9.47 -18.49 23.16
C ASP A 210 -10.98 -18.21 23.22
N LYS A 211 -11.40 -16.93 23.18
CA LYS A 211 -12.79 -16.49 23.28
C LYS A 211 -13.44 -16.22 21.94
N SER A 212 -12.65 -16.18 20.87
CA SER A 212 -13.10 -15.81 19.52
C SER A 212 -12.84 -16.93 18.51
N GLU A 213 -13.58 -16.89 17.40
CA GLU A 213 -13.43 -17.80 16.27
C GLU A 213 -13.65 -17.07 14.94
N ILE A 214 -12.96 -17.52 13.91
CA ILE A 214 -13.17 -17.03 12.54
C ILE A 214 -14.24 -17.91 11.91
N LEU A 215 -15.30 -17.28 11.41
CA LEU A 215 -16.38 -18.01 10.73
C LEU A 215 -15.87 -18.64 9.41
N PRO A 216 -16.48 -19.75 8.97
CA PRO A 216 -16.06 -20.44 7.75
C PRO A 216 -16.28 -19.62 6.48
N ASP A 217 -17.22 -18.65 6.51
CA ASP A 217 -17.53 -17.80 5.36
C ASP A 217 -16.30 -17.10 4.80
N SER A 218 -16.27 -16.97 3.48
CA SER A 218 -15.27 -16.18 2.75
C SER A 218 -15.99 -15.24 1.78
N PHE A 219 -15.61 -13.97 1.84
CA PHE A 219 -16.21 -12.96 1.00
C PHE A 219 -15.14 -12.38 0.06
N GLU A 220 -15.55 -11.76 -0.99
CA GLU A 220 -14.79 -11.07 -2.03
C GLU A 220 -13.26 -11.28 -1.97
N PRO A 221 -12.64 -11.95 -2.97
CA PRO A 221 -11.20 -12.18 -3.02
C PRO A 221 -10.43 -10.86 -2.91
N GLN A 222 -9.35 -10.86 -2.13
CA GLN A 222 -8.50 -9.72 -1.89
C GLN A 222 -7.11 -9.98 -2.49
N SER A 223 -6.81 -9.34 -3.63
CA SER A 223 -5.49 -9.38 -4.24
C SER A 223 -4.69 -8.16 -3.80
N TYR A 224 -3.54 -8.34 -3.15
CA TYR A 224 -2.69 -7.24 -2.68
C TYR A 224 -1.62 -6.90 -3.70
N GLY A 225 -1.49 -5.62 -4.06
CA GLY A 225 -0.44 -5.12 -4.93
C GLY A 225 0.45 -4.11 -4.22
N ILE A 226 1.69 -3.99 -4.69
CA ILE A 226 2.56 -2.87 -4.35
C ILE A 226 2.04 -1.64 -5.09
N VAL A 227 1.91 -0.53 -4.38
CA VAL A 227 1.25 0.67 -4.90
C VAL A 227 2.25 1.80 -5.08
N THR A 228 2.21 2.43 -6.25
CA THR A 228 2.98 3.61 -6.60
C THR A 228 2.08 4.72 -7.12
N LYS A 229 2.59 5.96 -7.15
CA LYS A 229 1.84 7.11 -7.69
C LYS A 229 1.49 6.90 -9.16
N LYS A 230 0.36 7.46 -9.57
CA LYS A 230 -0.16 7.33 -10.94
C LYS A 230 0.70 8.03 -11.99
N ASP A 231 1.37 9.10 -11.59
CA ASP A 231 2.14 9.99 -12.47
C ASP A 231 3.57 9.50 -12.79
N ASP A 232 3.99 8.34 -12.25
CA ASP A 232 5.29 7.73 -12.58
C ASP A 232 5.12 6.30 -13.14
N PRO A 233 4.85 6.15 -14.44
CA PRO A 233 4.69 4.84 -15.08
C PRO A 233 6.00 4.04 -15.15
N ALA A 234 7.16 4.71 -15.15
CA ALA A 234 8.45 4.02 -15.21
C ALA A 234 8.76 3.29 -13.89
N PHE A 235 8.54 3.94 -12.75
CA PHE A 235 8.69 3.31 -11.45
C PHE A 235 7.61 2.24 -11.22
N ALA A 236 6.38 2.50 -11.65
CA ALA A 236 5.31 1.51 -11.61
C ALA A 236 5.65 0.24 -12.38
N LYS A 237 6.21 0.38 -13.60
CA LYS A 237 6.67 -0.76 -14.41
C LYS A 237 7.79 -1.52 -13.71
N TYR A 238 8.77 -0.83 -13.14
CA TYR A 238 9.86 -1.47 -12.39
C TYR A 238 9.32 -2.32 -11.23
N VAL A 239 8.37 -1.76 -10.46
CA VAL A 239 7.76 -2.46 -9.32
C VAL A 239 6.90 -3.66 -9.77
N ASP A 240 6.24 -3.55 -10.90
CA ASP A 240 5.46 -4.64 -11.49
C ASP A 240 6.37 -5.78 -11.98
N ASP A 241 7.43 -5.45 -12.71
CA ASP A 241 8.45 -6.42 -13.16
C ASP A 241 9.12 -7.08 -11.94
N PHE A 242 9.46 -6.32 -10.90
CA PHE A 242 10.01 -6.84 -9.65
C PHE A 242 9.13 -7.93 -9.04
N VAL A 243 7.81 -7.71 -8.91
CA VAL A 243 6.90 -8.72 -8.33
C VAL A 243 6.88 -9.98 -9.17
N LYS A 244 6.89 -9.87 -10.51
CA LYS A 244 6.92 -11.01 -11.43
C LYS A 244 8.21 -11.81 -11.33
N GLU A 245 9.35 -11.12 -11.34
CA GLU A 245 10.68 -11.74 -11.31
C GLU A 245 10.99 -12.40 -9.97
N HIS A 246 10.49 -11.84 -8.84
CA HIS A 246 10.74 -12.34 -7.50
C HIS A 246 9.57 -13.15 -6.91
N LYS A 247 8.62 -13.60 -7.75
CA LYS A 247 7.41 -14.30 -7.27
C LYS A 247 7.73 -15.48 -6.35
N ASN A 248 8.71 -16.29 -6.70
CA ASN A 248 9.10 -17.47 -5.90
C ASN A 248 9.72 -17.06 -4.54
N GLU A 249 10.51 -15.98 -4.49
CA GLU A 249 11.06 -15.45 -3.25
C GLU A 249 9.96 -14.87 -2.37
N ILE A 250 9.02 -14.12 -2.95
CA ILE A 250 7.88 -13.56 -2.26
C ILE A 250 7.00 -14.67 -1.67
N ASP A 251 6.74 -15.74 -2.42
CA ASP A 251 5.98 -16.91 -1.92
C ASP A 251 6.73 -17.64 -0.78
N ALA A 252 8.05 -17.72 -0.87
CA ALA A 252 8.86 -18.27 0.22
C ALA A 252 8.81 -17.38 1.48
N LEU A 253 8.80 -16.06 1.32
CA LEU A 253 8.64 -15.11 2.43
C LEU A 253 7.24 -15.22 3.06
N ALA A 254 6.17 -15.37 2.27
CA ALA A 254 4.83 -15.61 2.79
C ALA A 254 4.78 -16.86 3.67
N LYS A 255 5.31 -17.98 3.17
CA LYS A 255 5.40 -19.24 3.94
C LYS A 255 6.24 -19.09 5.22
N LYS A 256 7.36 -18.36 5.17
CA LYS A 256 8.20 -18.05 6.35
C LYS A 256 7.39 -17.38 7.46
N TRP A 257 6.43 -16.55 7.09
CA TRP A 257 5.59 -15.80 8.02
C TRP A 257 4.26 -16.50 8.36
N GLY A 258 4.04 -17.74 7.86
CA GLY A 258 2.84 -18.51 8.15
C GLY A 258 1.60 -18.09 7.34
N LEU A 259 1.84 -17.49 6.16
CA LEU A 259 0.83 -17.08 5.20
C LEU A 259 0.70 -18.05 4.02
#